data_0ff48adc1dae31c82d781e6df0939327
#
_entry.id   0ff48adc1dae31c82d781e6df0939327
#
_cell.length_a   1.000
_cell.length_b   1.000
_cell.length_c   1.000
_cell.angle_alpha   90.00
_cell.angle_beta   90.00
_cell.angle_gamma   90.00
#
_symmetry.space_group_name_H-M   'P 1'
#
loop_
_entity.id
_entity.type
_entity.pdbx_description
1 polymer ?
#
loop_
_entity_poly.entity_id
_entity_poly.type
_entity_poly.pdbx_seq_one_letter_code
_entity_poly.pdbx_strand_id
1 'polypeptide(L)'
;MPQHPRRIRVVGISGSGKTTLAVEIARRTGLPHLELDAVFWGPGWEFRALDEAHRVIDEFVATNPDGWVIDGNWSSRLDGRLDPGSPGGADLVVWLDHPRSIVMARLVRRTLRRGILREELWHGNRERPSTWFARDPHKNILRWAWVQHAIVRERMQALSQEWPVVRIARPRDAAAWLAGLCRE
;
A
#
# COMPACT_ATOMS: atom_id res chain seq x y z
N MET A 1 -9.73 -5.34 -19.01
CA MET A 1 -9.88 -5.13 -17.55
C MET A 1 -11.16 -5.80 -17.11
N PRO A 2 -11.24 -6.42 -15.92
CA PRO A 2 -12.51 -6.92 -15.39
C PRO A 2 -13.47 -5.74 -15.26
N GLN A 3 -14.73 -5.92 -15.69
CA GLN A 3 -15.73 -4.84 -15.66
C GLN A 3 -16.03 -4.38 -14.23
N HIS A 4 -15.91 -5.28 -13.25
CA HIS A 4 -16.14 -5.01 -11.82
C HIS A 4 -15.11 -5.77 -10.97
N PRO A 5 -13.90 -5.22 -10.76
CA PRO A 5 -12.89 -5.88 -9.94
C PRO A 5 -13.36 -5.91 -8.48
N ARG A 6 -13.35 -7.10 -7.89
CA ARG A 6 -13.77 -7.33 -6.50
C ARG A 6 -12.59 -7.45 -5.56
N ARG A 7 -11.45 -7.94 -6.05
CA ARG A 7 -10.20 -8.09 -5.28
C ARG A 7 -9.18 -7.08 -5.78
N ILE A 8 -9.04 -5.98 -5.02
CA ILE A 8 -8.27 -4.81 -5.45
C ILE A 8 -7.04 -4.66 -4.57
N ARG A 9 -5.85 -4.75 -5.17
CA ARG A 9 -4.58 -4.47 -4.51
C ARG A 9 -4.10 -3.06 -4.84
N VAL A 10 -3.87 -2.22 -3.80
CA VAL A 10 -3.36 -0.85 -3.99
C VAL A 10 -1.89 -0.81 -3.62
N VAL A 11 -1.04 -0.46 -4.58
CA VAL A 11 0.42 -0.41 -4.43
C VAL A 11 0.98 0.97 -4.76
N GLY A 12 2.18 1.27 -4.27
CA GLY A 12 2.87 2.53 -4.49
C GLY A 12 3.80 2.85 -3.32
N ILE A 13 4.77 3.71 -3.52
CA ILE A 13 5.78 4.03 -2.50
C ILE A 13 5.15 4.72 -1.26
N SER A 14 5.83 4.69 -0.13
CA SER A 14 5.40 5.42 1.08
C SER A 14 5.23 6.91 0.76
N GLY A 15 4.10 7.50 1.19
CA GLY A 15 3.72 8.88 0.84
C GLY A 15 2.95 9.03 -0.48
N SER A 16 2.73 7.97 -1.27
CA SER A 16 1.92 8.03 -2.49
C SER A 16 0.41 8.21 -2.21
N GLY A 17 -0.08 7.82 -1.03
CA GLY A 17 -1.50 7.91 -0.66
C GLY A 17 -2.27 6.60 -0.82
N LYS A 18 -1.59 5.44 -0.83
CA LYS A 18 -2.18 4.10 -0.96
C LYS A 18 -3.36 3.88 -0.01
N THR A 19 -3.10 4.03 1.29
CA THR A 19 -4.11 3.78 2.33
C THR A 19 -5.32 4.70 2.17
N THR A 20 -5.08 5.98 1.86
CA THR A 20 -6.19 6.93 1.59
C THR A 20 -7.05 6.47 0.41
N LEU A 21 -6.41 6.02 -0.67
CA LEU A 21 -7.13 5.51 -1.85
C LEU A 21 -7.86 4.21 -1.52
N ALA A 22 -7.20 3.27 -0.82
CA ALA A 22 -7.77 1.97 -0.45
C ALA A 22 -9.00 2.12 0.44
N VAL A 23 -8.94 2.98 1.46
CA VAL A 23 -10.09 3.31 2.32
C VAL A 23 -11.24 3.91 1.51
N GLU A 24 -10.96 4.80 0.55
CA GLU A 24 -12.01 5.39 -0.29
C GLU A 24 -12.62 4.37 -1.26
N ILE A 25 -11.82 3.45 -1.80
CA ILE A 25 -12.34 2.33 -2.60
C ILE A 25 -13.26 1.46 -1.73
N ALA A 26 -12.79 1.03 -0.55
CA ALA A 26 -13.56 0.21 0.37
C ALA A 26 -14.90 0.87 0.75
N ARG A 27 -14.87 2.16 1.09
CA ARG A 27 -16.08 2.94 1.41
C ARG A 27 -17.09 2.98 0.26
N ARG A 28 -16.64 3.10 -0.98
CA ARG A 28 -17.52 3.18 -2.17
C ARG A 28 -18.07 1.84 -2.59
N THR A 29 -17.25 0.79 -2.45
CA THR A 29 -17.60 -0.56 -2.93
C THR A 29 -18.25 -1.43 -1.86
N GLY A 30 -18.17 -1.04 -0.58
CA GLY A 30 -18.58 -1.86 0.56
C GLY A 30 -17.64 -3.03 0.84
N LEU A 31 -16.50 -3.12 0.15
CA LEU A 31 -15.53 -4.19 0.34
C LEU A 31 -14.71 -3.99 1.62
N PRO A 32 -14.37 -5.06 2.34
CA PRO A 32 -13.48 -4.99 3.49
C PRO A 32 -12.07 -4.54 3.09
N HIS A 33 -11.40 -3.81 3.98
CA HIS A 33 -10.05 -3.28 3.75
C HIS A 33 -9.04 -3.85 4.74
N LEU A 34 -7.86 -4.23 4.23
CA LEU A 34 -6.70 -4.65 5.04
C LEU A 34 -5.48 -3.81 4.67
N GLU A 35 -4.85 -3.23 5.68
CA GLU A 35 -3.57 -2.52 5.53
C GLU A 35 -2.42 -3.45 5.86
N LEU A 36 -1.55 -3.78 4.89
CA LEU A 36 -0.42 -4.70 5.09
C LEU A 36 0.62 -4.15 6.07
N ASP A 37 0.73 -2.83 6.21
CA ASP A 37 1.61 -2.25 7.20
C ASP A 37 1.18 -2.64 8.63
N ALA A 38 -0.12 -2.72 8.91
CA ALA A 38 -0.65 -3.22 10.18
C ALA A 38 -0.42 -4.73 10.39
N VAL A 39 -0.32 -5.48 9.31
CA VAL A 39 -0.08 -6.94 9.37
C VAL A 39 1.39 -7.25 9.62
N PHE A 40 2.30 -6.60 8.91
CA PHE A 40 3.73 -6.93 8.96
C PHE A 40 4.50 -6.24 10.08
N TRP A 41 4.05 -5.07 10.54
CA TRP A 41 4.62 -4.42 11.71
C TRP A 41 3.97 -4.93 12.99
N GLY A 42 4.79 -5.25 13.98
CA GLY A 42 4.41 -5.53 15.35
C GLY A 42 4.75 -4.36 16.29
N PRO A 43 4.56 -4.53 17.61
CA PRO A 43 4.97 -3.54 18.60
C PRO A 43 6.46 -3.21 18.52
N GLY A 44 6.84 -1.95 18.76
CA GLY A 44 8.25 -1.53 18.76
C GLY A 44 8.89 -1.41 17.35
N TRP A 45 8.10 -1.43 16.29
CA TRP A 45 8.56 -1.48 14.89
C TRP A 45 9.34 -2.78 14.55
N GLU A 46 9.06 -3.84 15.26
CA GLU A 46 9.58 -5.16 14.92
C GLU A 46 8.73 -5.80 13.83
N PHE A 47 9.34 -6.64 13.01
CA PHE A 47 8.58 -7.40 12.03
C PHE A 47 7.85 -8.54 12.72
N ARG A 48 6.57 -8.68 12.41
CA ARG A 48 5.82 -9.88 12.77
C ARG A 48 6.45 -11.11 12.12
N ALA A 49 6.38 -12.26 12.77
CA ALA A 49 6.78 -13.54 12.21
C ALA A 49 6.05 -13.77 10.88
N LEU A 50 6.78 -14.28 9.88
CA LEU A 50 6.29 -14.32 8.51
C LEU A 50 5.08 -15.24 8.35
N ASP A 51 5.12 -16.39 9.02
CA ASP A 51 4.03 -17.37 9.07
C ASP A 51 2.77 -16.82 9.73
N GLU A 52 2.92 -16.03 10.79
CA GLU A 52 1.80 -15.34 11.45
C GLU A 52 1.19 -14.27 10.53
N ALA A 53 2.03 -13.46 9.88
CA ALA A 53 1.55 -12.45 8.94
C ALA A 53 0.83 -13.09 7.74
N HIS A 54 1.36 -14.17 7.22
CA HIS A 54 0.72 -14.93 6.13
C HIS A 54 -0.63 -15.50 6.55
N ARG A 55 -0.73 -16.09 7.75
CA ARG A 55 -1.99 -16.62 8.27
C ARG A 55 -3.06 -15.54 8.38
N VAL A 56 -2.71 -14.34 8.87
CA VAL A 56 -3.65 -13.21 8.92
C VAL A 56 -4.15 -12.82 7.54
N ILE A 57 -3.27 -12.79 6.53
CA ILE A 57 -3.64 -12.47 5.16
C ILE A 57 -4.53 -13.56 4.56
N ASP A 58 -4.12 -14.82 4.71
CA ASP A 58 -4.84 -15.98 4.17
C ASP A 58 -6.25 -16.09 4.79
N GLU A 59 -6.38 -15.86 6.12
CA GLU A 59 -7.65 -15.81 6.83
C GLU A 59 -8.53 -14.65 6.33
N PHE A 60 -7.96 -13.44 6.16
CA PHE A 60 -8.69 -12.30 5.63
C PHE A 60 -9.22 -12.57 4.22
N VAL A 61 -8.43 -13.15 3.34
CA VAL A 61 -8.86 -13.51 1.97
C VAL A 61 -9.93 -14.59 2.01
N ALA A 62 -9.79 -15.62 2.84
CA ALA A 62 -10.74 -16.72 2.95
C ALA A 62 -12.10 -16.29 3.52
N THR A 63 -12.09 -15.36 4.47
CA THR A 63 -13.33 -14.82 5.09
C THR A 63 -14.04 -13.78 4.22
N ASN A 64 -13.40 -13.32 3.15
CA ASN A 64 -13.95 -12.32 2.23
C ASN A 64 -13.95 -12.81 0.77
N PRO A 65 -14.65 -13.92 0.47
CA PRO A 65 -14.63 -14.53 -0.87
C PRO A 65 -15.25 -13.63 -1.94
N ASP A 66 -16.17 -12.74 -1.55
CA ASP A 66 -16.85 -11.80 -2.45
C ASP A 66 -15.96 -10.63 -2.89
N GLY A 67 -14.81 -10.44 -2.24
CA GLY A 67 -13.82 -9.44 -2.61
C GLY A 67 -13.28 -8.65 -1.43
N TRP A 68 -12.22 -7.89 -1.72
CA TRP A 68 -11.47 -7.13 -0.72
C TRP A 68 -10.65 -5.99 -1.34
N VAL A 69 -10.22 -5.07 -0.50
CA VAL A 69 -9.23 -4.04 -0.83
C VAL A 69 -8.04 -4.23 0.09
N ILE A 70 -6.85 -4.46 -0.45
CA ILE A 70 -5.61 -4.63 0.33
C ILE A 70 -4.57 -3.62 -0.15
N ASP A 71 -3.96 -2.85 0.76
CA ASP A 71 -2.90 -1.92 0.42
C ASP A 71 -1.57 -2.21 1.11
N GLY A 72 -0.48 -1.91 0.40
CA GLY A 72 0.89 -2.04 0.87
C GLY A 72 1.86 -2.62 -0.16
N ASN A 73 3.16 -2.38 0.08
CA ASN A 73 4.24 -2.75 -0.86
C ASN A 73 5.04 -3.99 -0.44
N TRP A 74 4.52 -4.83 0.38
CA TRP A 74 5.19 -5.98 0.98
C TRP A 74 5.45 -7.17 0.03
N SER A 75 5.58 -6.92 -1.27
CA SER A 75 5.68 -7.97 -2.30
C SER A 75 6.78 -9.01 -2.04
N SER A 76 7.92 -8.60 -1.45
CA SER A 76 9.00 -9.54 -1.09
C SER A 76 8.68 -10.45 0.10
N ARG A 77 7.63 -10.12 0.86
CA ARG A 77 7.19 -10.91 2.02
C ARG A 77 5.83 -11.56 1.82
N LEU A 78 5.17 -11.32 0.70
CA LEU A 78 3.85 -11.89 0.38
C LEU A 78 3.93 -13.27 -0.25
N ASP A 79 5.07 -13.63 -0.81
CA ASP A 79 5.29 -14.93 -1.45
C ASP A 79 4.20 -15.27 -2.49
N GLY A 80 3.83 -14.29 -3.32
CA GLY A 80 2.83 -14.42 -4.39
C GLY A 80 1.37 -14.47 -3.96
N ARG A 81 1.04 -14.45 -2.66
CA ARG A 81 -0.33 -14.66 -2.12
C ARG A 81 -1.41 -13.75 -2.69
N LEU A 82 -1.06 -12.51 -2.98
CA LEU A 82 -2.02 -11.51 -3.49
C LEU A 82 -1.77 -11.19 -4.97
N ASP A 83 -0.89 -11.92 -5.62
CA ASP A 83 -0.56 -11.65 -7.02
C ASP A 83 -1.72 -12.06 -7.93
N PRO A 84 -2.00 -11.30 -9.01
CA PRO A 84 -2.97 -11.70 -10.01
C PRO A 84 -2.66 -13.10 -10.57
N GLY A 85 -3.71 -13.95 -10.65
CA GLY A 85 -3.55 -15.34 -11.09
C GLY A 85 -3.29 -16.36 -9.98
N SER A 86 -2.90 -15.94 -8.76
CA SER A 86 -2.84 -16.84 -7.61
C SER A 86 -4.24 -17.11 -7.04
N PRO A 87 -4.46 -18.26 -6.36
CA PRO A 87 -5.73 -18.55 -5.71
C PRO A 87 -6.11 -17.45 -4.72
N GLY A 88 -7.28 -16.82 -4.91
CA GLY A 88 -7.71 -15.68 -4.08
C GLY A 88 -6.95 -14.38 -4.33
N GLY A 89 -6.05 -14.31 -5.31
CA GLY A 89 -5.27 -13.13 -5.66
C GLY A 89 -6.08 -11.98 -6.25
N ALA A 90 -5.42 -10.87 -6.52
CA ALA A 90 -6.05 -9.64 -6.99
C ALA A 90 -6.64 -9.76 -8.41
N ASP A 91 -7.84 -9.23 -8.61
CA ASP A 91 -8.43 -9.04 -9.94
C ASP A 91 -7.87 -7.79 -10.61
N LEU A 92 -7.43 -6.82 -9.79
CA LEU A 92 -6.90 -5.55 -10.23
C LEU A 92 -5.82 -5.05 -9.28
N VAL A 93 -4.73 -4.56 -9.85
CA VAL A 93 -3.69 -3.83 -9.12
C VAL A 93 -3.78 -2.34 -9.46
N VAL A 94 -4.01 -1.50 -8.46
CA VAL A 94 -4.01 -0.04 -8.62
C VAL A 94 -2.66 0.50 -8.17
N TRP A 95 -1.88 0.98 -9.12
CA TRP A 95 -0.53 1.47 -8.87
C TRP A 95 -0.46 2.99 -8.85
N LEU A 96 -0.14 3.56 -7.67
CA LEU A 96 0.12 4.99 -7.50
C LEU A 96 1.58 5.32 -7.87
N ASP A 97 1.79 5.74 -9.11
CA ASP A 97 3.09 6.12 -9.67
C ASP A 97 3.26 7.64 -9.74
N HIS A 98 3.14 8.30 -8.59
CA HIS A 98 3.30 9.75 -8.53
C HIS A 98 4.77 10.17 -8.68
N PRO A 99 5.04 11.36 -9.26
CA PRO A 99 6.39 11.95 -9.29
C PRO A 99 7.04 11.97 -7.91
N ARG A 100 8.35 11.71 -7.88
CA ARG A 100 9.13 11.67 -6.63
C ARG A 100 8.96 12.94 -5.79
N SER A 101 8.90 14.11 -6.43
CA SER A 101 8.70 15.40 -5.75
C SER A 101 7.39 15.44 -4.95
N ILE A 102 6.29 14.96 -5.53
CA ILE A 102 4.98 14.90 -4.86
C ILE A 102 5.02 13.92 -3.70
N VAL A 103 5.57 12.74 -3.92
CA VAL A 103 5.69 11.70 -2.88
C VAL A 103 6.51 12.21 -1.71
N MET A 104 7.69 12.80 -1.97
CA MET A 104 8.57 13.30 -0.92
C MET A 104 7.96 14.48 -0.15
N ALA A 105 7.31 15.42 -0.82
CA ALA A 105 6.63 16.53 -0.16
C ALA A 105 5.53 16.04 0.81
N ARG A 106 4.72 15.07 0.37
CA ARG A 106 3.69 14.44 1.21
C ARG A 106 4.29 13.65 2.36
N LEU A 107 5.35 12.89 2.10
CA LEU A 107 6.01 12.07 3.10
C LEU A 107 6.64 12.93 4.20
N VAL A 108 7.39 13.98 3.83
CA VAL A 108 7.98 14.93 4.78
C VAL A 108 6.90 15.56 5.66
N ARG A 109 5.83 16.11 5.04
CA ARG A 109 4.72 16.71 5.78
C ARG A 109 4.07 15.73 6.75
N ARG A 110 3.83 14.48 6.31
CA ARG A 110 3.25 13.43 7.14
C ARG A 110 4.15 13.07 8.31
N THR A 111 5.44 12.85 8.04
CA THR A 111 6.43 12.47 9.05
C THR A 111 6.61 13.57 10.09
N LEU A 112 6.70 14.83 9.67
CA LEU A 112 6.74 15.97 10.60
C LEU A 112 5.47 16.03 11.46
N ARG A 113 4.29 15.95 10.85
CA ARG A 113 3.02 15.96 11.58
C ARG A 113 2.95 14.84 12.62
N ARG A 114 3.25 13.60 12.21
CA ARG A 114 3.22 12.43 13.09
C ARG A 114 4.22 12.53 14.24
N GLY A 115 5.43 13.01 13.96
CA GLY A 115 6.44 13.20 15.00
C GLY A 115 6.11 14.30 15.99
N ILE A 116 5.56 15.45 15.54
CA ILE A 116 5.16 16.57 16.40
C ILE A 116 3.94 16.19 17.24
N LEU A 117 2.90 15.62 16.61
CA LEU A 117 1.64 15.25 17.28
C LEU A 117 1.75 13.92 18.02
N ARG A 118 2.89 13.22 17.94
CA ARG A 118 3.10 11.87 18.51
C ARG A 118 1.96 10.90 18.14
N GLU A 119 1.49 10.99 16.87
CA GLU A 119 0.42 10.12 16.39
C GLU A 119 0.78 8.66 16.60
N GLU A 120 -0.16 7.92 17.17
CA GLU A 120 -0.04 6.49 17.33
C GLU A 120 -0.38 5.80 16.02
N LEU A 121 0.45 4.85 15.66
CA LEU A 121 0.31 3.99 14.49
C LEU A 121 0.00 2.56 14.93
N TRP A 122 0.07 1.61 14.02
CA TRP A 122 -0.22 0.20 14.30
C TRP A 122 0.50 -0.29 15.56
N HIS A 123 -0.23 -0.99 16.43
CA HIS A 123 0.30 -1.64 17.64
C HIS A 123 0.98 -0.69 18.65
N GLY A 124 0.51 0.54 18.74
CA GLY A 124 1.08 1.53 19.67
C GLY A 124 2.38 2.17 19.22
N ASN A 125 2.82 1.90 18.00
CA ASN A 125 4.04 2.48 17.45
C ASN A 125 3.90 3.98 17.22
N ARG A 126 5.01 4.71 17.38
CA ARG A 126 5.09 6.15 17.10
C ARG A 126 6.35 6.46 16.31
N GLU A 127 6.27 7.38 15.36
CA GLU A 127 7.46 7.86 14.66
C GLU A 127 8.38 8.63 15.62
N ARG A 128 9.68 8.29 15.61
CA ARG A 128 10.67 8.92 16.49
C ARG A 128 11.43 9.99 15.69
N PRO A 129 11.43 11.27 16.10
CA PRO A 129 12.19 12.33 15.41
C PRO A 129 13.68 12.03 15.25
N SER A 130 14.27 11.25 16.17
CA SER A 130 15.68 10.83 16.10
C SER A 130 16.01 10.00 14.84
N THR A 131 15.01 9.31 14.25
CA THR A 131 15.21 8.53 13.04
C THR A 131 15.28 9.38 11.76
N TRP A 132 14.84 10.64 11.81
CA TRP A 132 14.82 11.52 10.63
C TRP A 132 16.24 11.87 10.14
N PHE A 133 17.21 11.86 11.05
CA PHE A 133 18.62 12.15 10.76
C PHE A 133 19.47 10.88 10.59
N ALA A 134 18.86 9.69 10.71
CA ALA A 134 19.61 8.46 10.54
C ALA A 134 20.16 8.35 9.11
N ARG A 135 21.44 7.98 9.01
CA ARG A 135 22.10 7.75 7.71
C ARG A 135 21.66 6.43 7.07
N ASP A 136 21.25 5.46 7.88
CA ASP A 136 20.76 4.17 7.45
C ASP A 136 19.35 4.32 6.83
N PRO A 137 19.15 3.95 5.54
CA PRO A 137 17.83 4.00 4.89
C PRO A 137 16.79 3.15 5.62
N HIS A 138 17.16 2.04 6.25
CA HIS A 138 16.23 1.18 6.97
C HIS A 138 15.67 1.83 8.24
N LYS A 139 16.38 2.83 8.78
CA LYS A 139 15.95 3.60 9.96
C LYS A 139 15.35 4.96 9.59
N ASN A 140 15.46 5.38 8.33
CA ASN A 140 15.02 6.69 7.86
C ASN A 140 14.05 6.53 6.69
N ILE A 141 12.77 6.70 6.97
CA ILE A 141 11.70 6.52 5.99
C ILE A 141 11.82 7.45 4.76
N LEU A 142 12.40 8.65 4.94
CA LEU A 142 12.59 9.60 3.84
C LEU A 142 13.68 9.09 2.88
N ARG A 143 14.80 8.63 3.42
CA ARG A 143 15.89 8.03 2.60
C ARG A 143 15.44 6.73 1.94
N TRP A 144 14.72 5.90 2.69
CA TRP A 144 14.15 4.67 2.16
C TRP A 144 13.23 4.96 0.97
N ALA A 145 12.27 5.89 1.13
CA ALA A 145 11.35 6.24 0.06
C ALA A 145 12.06 6.84 -1.16
N TRP A 146 13.10 7.64 -0.93
CA TRP A 146 13.90 8.21 -2.03
C TRP A 146 14.57 7.14 -2.88
N VAL A 147 15.22 6.16 -2.25
CA VAL A 147 15.91 5.05 -2.94
C VAL A 147 14.90 4.11 -3.59
N GLN A 148 13.89 3.69 -2.83
CA GLN A 148 12.92 2.69 -3.28
C GLN A 148 11.99 3.21 -4.39
N HIS A 149 11.85 4.52 -4.57
CA HIS A 149 10.96 5.07 -5.58
C HIS A 149 11.26 4.57 -7.00
N ALA A 150 12.53 4.55 -7.41
CA ALA A 150 12.93 4.05 -8.73
C ALA A 150 12.75 2.53 -8.83
N ILE A 151 13.15 1.79 -7.79
CA ILE A 151 13.08 0.33 -7.74
C ILE A 151 11.64 -0.16 -7.84
N VAL A 152 10.73 0.43 -7.04
CA VAL A 152 9.30 0.09 -7.07
C VAL A 152 8.70 0.42 -8.43
N ARG A 153 9.09 1.55 -9.03
CA ARG A 153 8.60 1.96 -10.33
C ARG A 153 9.03 0.99 -11.43
N GLU A 154 10.30 0.64 -11.49
CA GLU A 154 10.83 -0.32 -12.46
C GLU A 154 10.15 -1.68 -12.33
N ARG A 155 10.04 -2.19 -11.11
CA ARG A 155 9.34 -3.44 -10.83
C ARG A 155 7.88 -3.41 -11.28
N MET A 156 7.14 -2.35 -10.94
CA MET A 156 5.73 -2.23 -11.33
C MET A 156 5.55 -2.03 -12.83
N GLN A 157 6.49 -1.39 -13.52
CA GLN A 157 6.49 -1.31 -14.97
C GLN A 157 6.63 -2.69 -15.63
N ALA A 158 7.52 -3.53 -15.11
CA ALA A 158 7.67 -4.91 -15.60
C ALA A 158 6.38 -5.72 -15.34
N LEU A 159 5.86 -5.71 -14.11
CA LEU A 159 4.65 -6.44 -13.75
C LEU A 159 3.41 -5.97 -14.52
N SER A 160 3.34 -4.71 -14.91
CA SER A 160 2.21 -4.16 -15.68
C SER A 160 2.09 -4.72 -17.11
N GLN A 161 3.06 -5.46 -17.58
CA GLN A 161 2.99 -6.17 -18.87
C GLN A 161 2.18 -7.47 -18.76
N GLU A 162 2.13 -8.06 -17.56
CA GLU A 162 1.50 -9.37 -17.32
C GLU A 162 0.23 -9.25 -16.46
N TRP A 163 0.20 -8.27 -15.56
CA TRP A 163 -0.87 -8.08 -14.58
C TRP A 163 -1.92 -7.08 -15.04
N PRO A 164 -3.18 -7.20 -14.58
CA PRO A 164 -4.22 -6.19 -14.77
C PRO A 164 -3.92 -4.98 -13.88
N VAL A 165 -3.13 -4.04 -14.39
CA VAL A 165 -2.67 -2.84 -13.65
C VAL A 165 -3.34 -1.58 -14.15
N VAL A 166 -3.92 -0.80 -13.23
CA VAL A 166 -4.29 0.60 -13.44
C VAL A 166 -3.19 1.48 -12.83
N ARG A 167 -2.47 2.20 -13.69
CA ARG A 167 -1.46 3.17 -13.27
C ARG A 167 -2.06 4.55 -13.07
N ILE A 168 -1.93 5.11 -11.88
CA ILE A 168 -2.35 6.45 -11.52
C ILE A 168 -1.11 7.34 -11.35
N ALA A 169 -0.80 8.14 -12.38
CA ALA A 169 0.41 8.95 -12.42
C ALA A 169 0.28 10.27 -11.66
N ARG A 170 -0.93 10.82 -11.53
CA ARG A 170 -1.17 12.12 -10.88
C ARG A 170 -2.28 12.00 -9.84
N PRO A 171 -2.21 12.75 -8.72
CA PRO A 171 -3.25 12.67 -7.68
C PRO A 171 -4.67 12.95 -8.17
N ARG A 172 -4.84 13.85 -9.14
CA ARG A 172 -6.15 14.18 -9.74
C ARG A 172 -6.74 13.01 -10.52
N ASP A 173 -5.92 12.14 -11.07
CA ASP A 173 -6.36 11.00 -11.88
C ASP A 173 -7.01 9.93 -10.97
N ALA A 174 -6.64 9.90 -9.68
CA ALA A 174 -7.25 9.01 -8.70
C ALA A 174 -8.76 9.32 -8.49
N ALA A 175 -9.12 10.59 -8.41
CA ALA A 175 -10.51 11.00 -8.25
C ALA A 175 -11.35 10.64 -9.50
N ALA A 176 -10.79 10.84 -10.68
CA ALA A 176 -11.45 10.48 -11.94
C ALA A 176 -11.65 8.97 -12.06
N TRP A 177 -10.63 8.19 -11.71
CA TRP A 177 -10.70 6.73 -11.70
C TRP A 177 -11.74 6.21 -10.69
N LEU A 178 -11.74 6.75 -9.45
CA LEU A 178 -12.73 6.41 -8.43
C LEU A 178 -14.17 6.73 -8.88
N ALA A 179 -14.38 7.81 -9.61
CA ALA A 179 -15.69 8.15 -10.13
C ALA A 179 -16.17 7.16 -11.19
N GLY A 180 -15.24 6.54 -11.94
CA GLY A 180 -15.54 5.47 -12.90
C GLY A 180 -15.82 4.10 -12.26
N LEU A 181 -15.23 3.84 -11.08
CA LEU A 181 -15.37 2.55 -10.39
C LEU A 181 -16.83 2.28 -9.92
N CYS A 182 -17.60 3.33 -9.67
CA CYS A 182 -18.98 3.27 -9.13
C CYS A 182 -20.06 3.63 -10.15
N ARG A 183 -19.71 3.80 -11.41
CA ARG A 183 -20.71 4.05 -12.46
C ARG A 183 -21.14 2.71 -13.05
N GLU A 184 -22.29 2.23 -12.62
CA GLU A 184 -23.17 1.39 -13.37
C GLU A 184 -24.16 2.24 -14.15
#